data_0694efedf1d2645d1840d1f91c2db686
#
_entry.id   0694efedf1d2645d1840d1f91c2db686
#
_cell.length_a   1.000
_cell.length_b   1.000
_cell.length_c   1.000
_cell.angle_alpha   90.00
_cell.angle_beta   90.00
_cell.angle_gamma   90.00
#
_symmetry.space_group_name_H-M   'P 1'
#
loop_
_entity.id
_entity.type
_entity.pdbx_description
1 polymer ?
#
loop_
_entity_poly.entity_id
_entity_poly.type
_entity_poly.pdbx_seq_one_letter_code
_entity_poly.pdbx_strand_id
1 'polypeptide(L)'
;MGRNNIWAHLAIALVLVLIAAFAGQVHRWKDRWKPVSQPSSQPGRAFDERSDEASTGADDETHRAEILVRFRAGTTQQTIEKIAAQLNDQVEDRIESVDELEVIEDEDGKDAATVVAQYLALPEVEYAEANAEIKLDHEDAGHRHVHADDEMFFQQWGLFNTGQRGGKAGADISAMRAWAVTTGSDQVVVAVLDSGVDYSHPDLANNIWTRPENIKEYEDADLTGGPVDDLHGFNLVEDTGDPMDDNGHGTHVAGIIGAEGGNGMGIAGVNWKVKIMPLKFMDADGTGTTKDAIEAINYVIDRKRAGVNVRIISASWGSTTKSRALEDIIRKAYDEGILFVAAAGNSSSDNDRLPHYPASYNLGNVVSVAAVNRDDQLASFSNYGAKSVQVAAPGEEILSTWLEHDFKELRGTSMATPFVSGVAALILSQNPKMPVNDLRAKLLKSVDPLPSLKGKVSSGGRINAAKAVGAE
;
A
#
# COMPACT_ATOMS: atom_id res chain seq x y z
N MET A 1 12.35 26.89 -63.73
CA MET A 1 12.08 25.63 -63.02
C MET A 1 11.90 25.97 -61.53
N GLY A 2 10.73 25.81 -61.03
CA GLY A 2 10.26 26.53 -59.84
C GLY A 2 10.69 25.89 -58.50
N ARG A 3 11.00 26.73 -57.56
CA ARG A 3 11.34 26.44 -56.12
C ARG A 3 10.23 25.69 -55.35
N ASN A 4 9.04 25.46 -55.95
CA ASN A 4 7.91 24.84 -55.29
C ASN A 4 7.96 23.28 -55.22
N ASN A 5 8.81 22.63 -56.02
CA ASN A 5 8.89 21.15 -56.00
C ASN A 5 9.76 20.57 -54.87
N ILE A 6 10.68 21.37 -54.28
CA ILE A 6 11.57 20.90 -53.23
C ILE A 6 10.75 20.63 -51.93
N TRP A 7 9.82 21.48 -51.59
CA TRP A 7 8.98 21.29 -50.42
C TRP A 7 8.02 20.11 -50.53
N ALA A 8 7.52 19.84 -51.75
CA ALA A 8 6.70 18.67 -52.00
C ALA A 8 7.50 17.34 -51.85
N HIS A 9 8.76 17.33 -52.32
CA HIS A 9 9.63 16.14 -52.15
C HIS A 9 10.06 15.94 -50.70
N LEU A 10 10.31 17.02 -49.95
CA LEU A 10 10.61 16.92 -48.50
C LEU A 10 9.43 16.44 -47.68
N ALA A 11 8.19 16.88 -48.01
CA ALA A 11 6.98 16.40 -47.35
C ALA A 11 6.75 14.91 -47.63
N ILE A 12 6.96 14.45 -48.87
CA ILE A 12 6.83 13.02 -49.22
C ILE A 12 7.90 12.19 -48.51
N ALA A 13 9.14 12.68 -48.44
CA ALA A 13 10.21 11.97 -47.71
C ALA A 13 9.89 11.86 -46.20
N LEU A 14 9.36 12.91 -45.58
CA LEU A 14 8.96 12.88 -44.17
C LEU A 14 7.81 11.87 -43.91
N VAL A 15 6.82 11.82 -44.78
CA VAL A 15 5.72 10.85 -44.68
C VAL A 15 6.23 9.42 -44.81
N LEU A 16 7.16 9.15 -45.73
CA LEU A 16 7.76 7.82 -45.90
C LEU A 16 8.59 7.40 -44.68
N VAL A 17 9.31 8.32 -44.04
CA VAL A 17 10.07 8.06 -42.79
C VAL A 17 9.10 7.76 -41.63
N LEU A 18 7.98 8.49 -41.52
CA LEU A 18 6.96 8.22 -40.50
C LEU A 18 6.26 6.86 -40.71
N ILE A 19 5.97 6.50 -41.95
CA ILE A 19 5.39 5.18 -42.29
C ILE A 19 6.38 4.06 -41.95
N ALA A 20 7.68 4.23 -42.24
CA ALA A 20 8.71 3.24 -41.92
C ALA A 20 8.92 3.10 -40.40
N ALA A 21 8.85 4.20 -39.63
CA ALA A 21 8.91 4.19 -38.18
C ALA A 21 7.69 3.49 -37.59
N PHE A 22 6.49 3.74 -38.11
CA PHE A 22 5.26 3.09 -37.69
C PHE A 22 5.25 1.59 -38.02
N ALA A 23 5.70 1.19 -39.21
CA ALA A 23 5.84 -0.21 -39.58
C ALA A 23 6.87 -0.95 -38.69
N GLY A 24 7.93 -0.28 -38.28
CA GLY A 24 8.94 -0.83 -37.34
C GLY A 24 8.37 -1.00 -35.90
N GLN A 25 7.45 -0.14 -35.48
CA GLN A 25 6.75 -0.30 -34.19
C GLN A 25 5.72 -1.45 -34.24
N VAL A 26 4.96 -1.56 -35.32
CA VAL A 26 3.99 -2.66 -35.51
C VAL A 26 4.70 -4.03 -35.58
N HIS A 27 5.91 -4.10 -36.17
CA HIS A 27 6.70 -5.35 -36.19
C HIS A 27 7.19 -5.74 -34.78
N ARG A 28 7.63 -4.77 -33.98
CA ARG A 28 8.02 -5.00 -32.57
C ARG A 28 6.82 -5.39 -31.68
N TRP A 29 5.62 -4.95 -32.02
CA TRP A 29 4.40 -5.32 -31.32
C TRP A 29 3.98 -6.77 -31.62
N LYS A 30 4.08 -7.22 -32.87
CA LYS A 30 3.77 -8.61 -33.27
C LYS A 30 4.72 -9.65 -32.65
N ASP A 31 5.97 -9.30 -32.42
CA ASP A 31 6.93 -10.21 -31.77
C ASP A 31 6.73 -10.36 -30.26
N ARG A 32 5.96 -9.46 -29.61
CA ARG A 32 5.59 -9.54 -28.18
C ARG A 32 4.36 -10.40 -27.90
N TRP A 33 3.54 -10.71 -28.90
CA TRP A 33 2.34 -11.52 -28.75
C TRP A 33 2.51 -12.89 -29.41
N LYS A 34 3.28 -13.78 -28.77
CA LYS A 34 3.15 -15.21 -29.03
C LYS A 34 2.16 -15.77 -28.02
N PRO A 35 1.06 -16.42 -28.47
CA PRO A 35 0.14 -17.04 -27.55
C PRO A 35 0.84 -18.17 -26.80
N VAL A 36 0.79 -18.12 -25.48
CA VAL A 36 1.18 -19.22 -24.59
C VAL A 36 0.19 -20.35 -24.84
N SER A 37 0.70 -21.51 -25.24
CA SER A 37 -0.09 -22.73 -25.43
C SER A 37 -0.75 -23.12 -24.11
N GLN A 38 -2.09 -23.19 -24.10
CA GLN A 38 -2.88 -23.67 -22.97
C GLN A 38 -2.54 -25.12 -22.63
N PRO A 39 -2.38 -25.49 -21.37
CA PRO A 39 -2.37 -26.88 -20.96
C PRO A 39 -3.82 -27.43 -21.01
N SER A 40 -3.95 -28.61 -21.59
CA SER A 40 -5.20 -29.33 -21.79
C SER A 40 -5.90 -29.60 -20.46
N SER A 41 -7.18 -29.26 -20.41
CA SER A 41 -8.13 -29.60 -19.35
C SER A 41 -8.34 -31.11 -19.24
N GLN A 42 -8.14 -31.70 -18.08
CA GLN A 42 -8.78 -32.94 -17.67
C GLN A 42 -9.64 -32.71 -16.44
N PRO A 43 -10.80 -33.39 -16.34
CA PRO A 43 -11.83 -33.07 -15.37
C PRO A 43 -11.65 -33.76 -14.01
N GLY A 44 -12.00 -33.02 -13.01
CA GLY A 44 -12.48 -33.31 -11.68
C GLY A 44 -12.08 -34.60 -10.97
N ARG A 45 -11.45 -34.45 -9.79
CA ARG A 45 -11.63 -35.34 -8.66
C ARG A 45 -12.03 -34.57 -7.42
N ALA A 46 -13.10 -35.04 -6.79
CA ALA A 46 -13.69 -34.54 -5.58
C ALA A 46 -12.69 -34.55 -4.41
N PHE A 47 -12.72 -33.50 -3.61
CA PHE A 47 -12.06 -33.45 -2.31
C PHE A 47 -12.79 -34.37 -1.36
N ASP A 48 -12.07 -35.35 -0.82
CA ASP A 48 -12.50 -36.17 0.32
C ASP A 48 -11.71 -35.69 1.55
N GLU A 49 -12.42 -35.25 2.57
CA GLU A 49 -11.86 -34.92 3.87
C GLU A 49 -11.37 -36.20 4.56
N ARG A 50 -10.08 -36.30 4.80
CA ARG A 50 -9.58 -37.17 5.90
C ARG A 50 -8.17 -36.82 6.35
N SER A 51 -8.11 -36.46 7.63
CA SER A 51 -7.09 -36.76 8.63
C SER A 51 -5.63 -36.35 8.37
N ASP A 52 -5.17 -35.52 9.30
CA ASP A 52 -3.79 -35.32 9.69
C ASP A 52 -3.00 -36.63 9.75
N GLU A 53 -2.08 -36.83 8.83
CA GLU A 53 -0.89 -37.64 9.05
C GLU A 53 0.31 -36.90 8.50
N ALA A 54 1.25 -36.63 9.40
CA ALA A 54 2.54 -36.03 9.10
C ALA A 54 3.24 -36.82 8.00
N SER A 55 3.33 -36.27 6.80
CA SER A 55 4.24 -36.77 5.78
C SER A 55 5.65 -36.23 6.06
N THR A 56 6.44 -37.02 6.75
CA THR A 56 7.90 -36.98 6.67
C THR A 56 8.27 -37.33 5.22
N GLY A 57 8.46 -36.32 4.39
CA GLY A 57 9.16 -36.47 3.11
C GLY A 57 10.64 -36.49 3.42
N ALA A 58 11.22 -37.69 3.47
CA ALA A 58 12.65 -37.89 3.50
C ALA A 58 13.24 -37.54 2.11
N ASP A 59 13.90 -36.40 2.02
CA ASP A 59 15.07 -36.27 1.18
C ASP A 59 16.24 -36.76 2.03
N ASP A 60 16.60 -38.01 1.82
CA ASP A 60 17.72 -38.69 2.46
C ASP A 60 19.04 -38.21 1.82
N GLU A 61 19.41 -36.95 2.06
CA GLU A 61 20.80 -36.57 2.14
C GLU A 61 21.22 -36.85 3.57
N THR A 62 21.97 -37.93 3.76
CA THR A 62 22.62 -38.28 5.02
C THR A 62 23.49 -37.10 5.45
N HIS A 63 22.94 -36.21 6.28
CA HIS A 63 23.74 -35.18 6.94
C HIS A 63 24.70 -35.89 7.89
N ARG A 64 25.96 -35.98 7.48
CA ARG A 64 27.05 -36.42 8.34
C ARG A 64 27.20 -35.40 9.44
N ALA A 65 27.55 -35.86 10.65
CA ALA A 65 27.75 -34.94 11.77
C ALA A 65 29.02 -34.15 11.57
N GLU A 66 28.92 -32.83 11.58
CA GLU A 66 30.06 -31.93 11.60
C GLU A 66 30.28 -31.38 13.00
N ILE A 67 31.55 -31.31 13.41
CA ILE A 67 31.97 -30.72 14.67
C ILE A 67 33.15 -29.76 14.49
N LEU A 68 33.24 -28.79 15.37
CA LEU A 68 34.37 -27.85 15.47
C LEU A 68 35.30 -28.32 16.57
N VAL A 69 36.56 -28.62 16.24
CA VAL A 69 37.53 -29.12 17.19
C VAL A 69 38.73 -28.18 17.25
N ARG A 70 39.03 -27.66 18.43
CA ARG A 70 40.26 -26.95 18.66
C ARG A 70 41.27 -27.83 19.34
N PHE A 71 42.38 -28.03 18.68
CA PHE A 71 43.53 -28.77 19.26
C PHE A 71 44.41 -27.83 20.10
N ARG A 72 45.18 -28.41 21.01
CA ARG A 72 46.11 -27.63 21.85
C ARG A 72 47.26 -27.11 21.01
N ALA A 73 47.77 -25.94 21.39
CA ALA A 73 48.90 -25.29 20.75
C ALA A 73 50.13 -26.25 20.58
N GLY A 74 50.60 -26.34 19.34
CA GLY A 74 51.73 -27.20 18.96
C GLY A 74 51.33 -28.60 18.50
N THR A 75 50.05 -28.95 18.42
CA THR A 75 49.55 -30.16 17.74
C THR A 75 49.79 -30.01 16.23
N THR A 76 50.58 -30.88 15.65
CA THR A 76 50.87 -30.77 14.20
C THR A 76 49.74 -31.26 13.35
N GLN A 77 49.56 -30.69 12.13
CA GLN A 77 48.51 -31.07 11.18
C GLN A 77 48.54 -32.61 10.91
N GLN A 78 49.71 -33.19 10.77
CA GLN A 78 49.85 -34.64 10.60
C GLN A 78 49.29 -35.44 11.81
N THR A 79 49.39 -34.89 13.01
CA THR A 79 48.80 -35.50 14.24
C THR A 79 47.29 -35.38 14.24
N ILE A 80 46.74 -34.24 13.81
CA ILE A 80 45.32 -33.99 13.70
C ILE A 80 44.68 -34.95 12.69
N GLU A 81 45.23 -35.03 11.46
CA GLU A 81 44.77 -35.95 10.43
C GLU A 81 44.83 -37.42 10.87
N LYS A 82 45.85 -37.78 11.65
CA LYS A 82 45.95 -39.13 12.19
C LYS A 82 44.90 -39.41 13.27
N ILE A 83 44.56 -38.45 14.08
CA ILE A 83 43.51 -38.57 15.11
C ILE A 83 42.15 -38.73 14.41
N ALA A 84 41.82 -37.86 13.44
CA ALA A 84 40.59 -37.96 12.68
C ALA A 84 40.46 -39.33 12.03
N ALA A 85 41.48 -39.78 11.30
CA ALA A 85 41.49 -41.10 10.66
C ALA A 85 41.35 -42.27 11.64
N GLN A 86 41.86 -42.15 12.89
CA GLN A 86 41.71 -43.18 13.93
C GLN A 86 40.27 -43.28 14.49
N LEU A 87 39.53 -42.18 14.44
CA LEU A 87 38.15 -42.12 14.88
C LEU A 87 37.17 -42.39 13.73
N ASN A 88 37.69 -42.62 12.49
CA ASN A 88 36.94 -42.79 11.29
C ASN A 88 36.20 -41.52 10.82
N ASP A 89 36.88 -40.38 11.03
CA ASP A 89 36.42 -39.07 10.67
C ASP A 89 37.40 -38.41 9.68
N GLN A 90 36.97 -37.33 9.02
CA GLN A 90 37.77 -36.57 8.07
C GLN A 90 37.89 -35.10 8.53
N VAL A 91 39.09 -34.51 8.35
CA VAL A 91 39.26 -33.05 8.45
C VAL A 91 38.72 -32.46 7.16
N GLU A 92 37.59 -31.72 7.24
CA GLU A 92 36.94 -31.11 6.09
C GLU A 92 37.55 -29.75 5.79
N ASP A 93 37.74 -28.92 6.80
CA ASP A 93 38.25 -27.57 6.65
C ASP A 93 39.07 -27.13 7.85
N ARG A 94 39.82 -26.04 7.69
CA ARG A 94 40.61 -25.40 8.73
C ARG A 94 40.29 -23.92 8.82
N ILE A 95 40.01 -23.41 9.99
CA ILE A 95 39.71 -21.99 10.21
C ILE A 95 41.04 -21.23 10.41
N GLU A 96 41.61 -20.67 9.36
CA GLU A 96 42.97 -20.09 9.33
C GLU A 96 43.15 -18.92 10.28
N SER A 97 42.06 -18.22 10.65
CA SER A 97 42.09 -17.09 11.60
C SER A 97 42.13 -17.51 13.07
N VAL A 98 41.96 -18.79 13.37
CA VAL A 98 41.99 -19.35 14.71
C VAL A 98 42.96 -20.53 14.74
N ASP A 99 44.07 -20.38 15.43
CA ASP A 99 45.12 -21.40 15.51
C ASP A 99 44.54 -22.75 15.97
N GLU A 100 44.87 -23.82 15.25
CA GLU A 100 44.54 -25.23 15.54
C GLU A 100 43.03 -25.51 15.64
N LEU A 101 42.16 -24.73 14.98
CA LEU A 101 40.71 -24.97 14.86
C LEU A 101 40.40 -25.64 13.52
N GLU A 102 39.83 -26.85 13.61
CA GLU A 102 39.49 -27.70 12.47
C GLU A 102 37.99 -28.00 12.45
N VAL A 103 37.42 -28.13 11.25
CA VAL A 103 36.09 -28.69 10.98
C VAL A 103 36.26 -30.18 10.72
N ILE A 104 35.59 -31.00 11.48
CA ILE A 104 35.69 -32.47 11.39
C ILE A 104 34.32 -33.01 10.98
N GLU A 105 34.29 -33.81 9.90
CA GLU A 105 33.12 -34.56 9.45
C GLU A 105 33.20 -36.01 9.89
N ASP A 106 32.13 -36.54 10.51
CA ASP A 106 32.00 -37.95 10.85
C ASP A 106 31.66 -38.80 9.62
N GLU A 107 32.43 -39.86 9.38
CA GLU A 107 32.21 -40.74 8.21
C GLU A 107 31.42 -42.01 8.53
N ASP A 108 31.20 -42.32 9.80
CA ASP A 108 30.54 -43.56 10.21
C ASP A 108 29.12 -43.36 10.76
N GLY A 109 28.54 -42.18 10.61
CA GLY A 109 27.10 -41.87 10.84
C GLY A 109 26.74 -41.74 12.34
N LYS A 110 27.69 -41.37 13.18
CA LYS A 110 27.45 -41.02 14.58
C LYS A 110 26.77 -39.65 14.69
N ASP A 111 26.03 -39.47 15.77
CA ASP A 111 25.49 -38.14 16.08
C ASP A 111 26.60 -37.18 16.61
N ALA A 112 26.45 -35.90 16.38
CA ALA A 112 27.43 -34.87 16.73
C ALA A 112 27.83 -34.92 18.23
N ALA A 113 26.91 -35.20 19.13
CA ALA A 113 27.21 -35.28 20.58
C ALA A 113 28.15 -36.43 20.91
N THR A 114 27.99 -37.57 20.23
CA THR A 114 28.85 -38.75 20.37
C THR A 114 30.26 -38.43 19.84
N VAL A 115 30.39 -37.80 18.67
CA VAL A 115 31.67 -37.41 18.07
C VAL A 115 32.37 -36.37 18.95
N VAL A 116 31.66 -35.34 19.39
CA VAL A 116 32.21 -34.34 20.37
C VAL A 116 32.75 -35.00 21.62
N ALA A 117 32.07 -35.98 22.21
CA ALA A 117 32.52 -36.68 23.41
C ALA A 117 33.82 -37.49 23.16
N GLN A 118 33.98 -38.08 21.95
CA GLN A 118 35.19 -38.80 21.55
C GLN A 118 36.40 -37.85 21.46
N TYR A 119 36.23 -36.69 20.84
CA TYR A 119 37.33 -35.69 20.75
C TYR A 119 37.68 -35.07 22.09
N LEU A 120 36.68 -34.75 22.93
CA LEU A 120 36.92 -34.23 24.26
C LEU A 120 37.69 -35.18 25.20
N ALA A 121 37.67 -36.49 24.91
CA ALA A 121 38.45 -37.49 25.69
C ALA A 121 39.93 -37.50 25.31
N LEU A 122 40.35 -36.83 24.26
CA LEU A 122 41.73 -36.81 23.78
C LEU A 122 42.56 -35.74 24.48
N PRO A 123 43.80 -36.03 24.91
CA PRO A 123 44.64 -35.05 25.57
C PRO A 123 45.12 -33.89 24.66
N GLU A 124 45.12 -34.11 23.37
CA GLU A 124 45.48 -33.13 22.33
C GLU A 124 44.40 -32.10 22.10
N VAL A 125 43.16 -32.35 22.51
CA VAL A 125 42.01 -31.47 22.28
C VAL A 125 41.84 -30.45 23.40
N GLU A 126 41.64 -29.19 23.06
CA GLU A 126 41.33 -28.13 23.98
C GLU A 126 39.82 -28.03 24.22
N TYR A 127 39.04 -28.03 23.15
CA TYR A 127 37.58 -28.17 23.14
C TYR A 127 37.07 -28.77 21.82
N ALA A 128 35.88 -29.31 21.88
CA ALA A 128 35.11 -29.76 20.71
C ALA A 128 33.65 -29.39 20.94
N GLU A 129 32.99 -28.96 19.87
CA GLU A 129 31.56 -28.58 19.89
C GLU A 129 30.89 -28.95 18.54
N ALA A 130 29.60 -29.15 18.57
CA ALA A 130 28.85 -29.41 17.34
C ALA A 130 28.84 -28.17 16.44
N ASN A 131 28.96 -28.35 15.12
CA ASN A 131 28.67 -27.28 14.15
C ASN A 131 27.16 -27.04 14.16
N ALA A 132 26.73 -26.05 14.95
CA ALA A 132 25.32 -25.78 15.16
C ALA A 132 24.76 -24.93 14.04
N GLU A 133 23.57 -25.30 13.56
CA GLU A 133 22.81 -24.46 12.63
C GLU A 133 22.51 -23.10 13.27
N ILE A 134 22.94 -22.02 12.64
CA ILE A 134 22.65 -20.65 13.05
C ILE A 134 21.46 -20.16 12.22
N LYS A 135 20.33 -19.90 12.89
CA LYS A 135 19.15 -19.29 12.27
C LYS A 135 19.16 -17.81 12.55
N LEU A 136 18.64 -17.02 11.59
CA LEU A 136 18.34 -15.63 11.85
C LEU A 136 17.36 -15.55 13.03
N ASP A 137 17.75 -14.85 14.09
CA ASP A 137 16.87 -14.50 15.22
C ASP A 137 15.81 -13.50 14.74
N HIS A 138 14.78 -13.97 14.06
CA HIS A 138 13.48 -13.35 14.20
C HIS A 138 12.70 -14.25 15.16
N GLU A 139 12.37 -13.72 16.28
CA GLU A 139 11.15 -14.14 16.92
C GLU A 139 10.03 -13.84 15.92
N ASP A 140 9.63 -14.85 15.19
CA ASP A 140 8.35 -14.88 14.55
C ASP A 140 7.33 -14.94 15.69
N ALA A 141 6.99 -13.76 16.23
CA ALA A 141 5.90 -13.62 17.18
C ALA A 141 4.62 -13.87 16.40
N GLY A 142 4.39 -15.10 15.97
CA GLY A 142 3.15 -15.67 15.43
C GLY A 142 2.24 -14.77 14.59
N HIS A 143 2.77 -13.68 14.04
CA HIS A 143 2.06 -12.73 13.20
C HIS A 143 2.09 -13.28 11.78
N ARG A 144 0.95 -13.80 11.32
CA ARG A 144 0.75 -14.09 9.90
C ARG A 144 1.00 -12.80 9.13
N HIS A 145 2.12 -12.71 8.43
CA HIS A 145 2.33 -11.68 7.44
C HIS A 145 1.42 -12.00 6.25
N VAL A 146 0.36 -11.21 6.08
CA VAL A 146 -0.45 -11.24 4.87
C VAL A 146 0.33 -10.43 3.84
N HIS A 147 0.94 -11.09 2.87
CA HIS A 147 1.59 -10.43 1.74
C HIS A 147 0.54 -10.13 0.67
N ALA A 148 0.51 -8.88 0.20
CA ALA A 148 -0.14 -8.55 -1.05
C ALA A 148 0.70 -9.18 -2.18
N ASP A 149 0.08 -9.98 -3.03
CA ASP A 149 0.71 -10.62 -4.19
C ASP A 149 0.51 -9.82 -5.50
N ASP A 150 0.07 -8.57 -5.37
CA ASP A 150 -0.16 -7.64 -6.47
C ASP A 150 1.16 -7.26 -7.15
N GLU A 151 1.21 -7.29 -8.48
CA GLU A 151 2.44 -7.19 -9.29
C GLU A 151 3.31 -5.95 -8.97
N MET A 152 2.68 -4.83 -8.63
CA MET A 152 3.35 -3.55 -8.39
C MET A 152 3.44 -3.19 -6.90
N PHE A 153 3.02 -4.08 -5.98
CA PHE A 153 2.99 -3.79 -4.54
C PHE A 153 4.35 -3.29 -3.99
N PHE A 154 5.46 -3.91 -4.40
CA PHE A 154 6.79 -3.51 -3.95
C PHE A 154 7.22 -2.10 -4.40
N GLN A 155 6.48 -1.45 -5.30
CA GLN A 155 6.70 -0.05 -5.66
C GLN A 155 5.95 0.90 -4.74
N GLN A 156 4.97 0.42 -3.96
CA GLN A 156 4.13 1.18 -3.05
C GLN A 156 4.81 1.42 -1.69
N TRP A 157 5.85 2.25 -1.67
CA TRP A 157 6.62 2.54 -0.45
C TRP A 157 5.76 3.07 0.71
N GLY A 158 4.66 3.75 0.42
CA GLY A 158 3.75 4.28 1.44
C GLY A 158 3.08 3.19 2.28
N LEU A 159 2.89 1.99 1.72
CA LEU A 159 2.33 0.82 2.39
C LEU A 159 3.41 -0.08 3.00
N PHE A 160 4.53 -0.23 2.29
CA PHE A 160 5.64 -1.09 2.69
C PHE A 160 6.97 -0.53 2.17
N ASN A 161 7.79 0.05 3.06
CA ASN A 161 9.07 0.65 2.74
C ASN A 161 10.23 -0.18 3.29
N THR A 162 10.91 -0.89 2.40
CA THR A 162 12.13 -1.67 2.70
C THR A 162 13.41 -0.90 2.43
N GLY A 163 13.32 0.39 2.09
CA GLY A 163 14.43 1.21 1.61
C GLY A 163 14.55 1.24 0.08
N GLN A 164 13.53 0.74 -0.65
CA GLN A 164 13.49 0.81 -2.11
C GLN A 164 13.64 2.26 -2.59
N ARG A 165 14.29 2.42 -3.74
CA ARG A 165 14.62 3.75 -4.32
C ARG A 165 15.40 4.67 -3.38
N GLY A 166 16.17 4.09 -2.42
CA GLY A 166 16.98 4.84 -1.46
C GLY A 166 16.21 5.46 -0.30
N GLY A 167 14.95 5.06 -0.08
CA GLY A 167 14.15 5.50 1.06
C GLY A 167 14.59 4.88 2.39
N LYS A 168 14.05 5.38 3.47
CA LYS A 168 14.30 4.88 4.84
C LYS A 168 13.39 3.69 5.13
N ALA A 169 13.95 2.52 5.36
CA ALA A 169 13.17 1.33 5.72
C ALA A 169 12.26 1.60 6.95
N GLY A 170 11.00 1.16 6.88
CA GLY A 170 9.98 1.39 7.89
C GLY A 170 9.35 2.80 7.86
N ALA A 171 9.73 3.66 6.91
CA ALA A 171 9.06 4.95 6.69
C ALA A 171 7.78 4.76 5.85
N ASP A 172 6.81 4.00 6.38
CA ASP A 172 5.53 3.66 5.78
C ASP A 172 4.41 3.66 6.84
N ILE A 173 3.18 3.39 6.43
CA ILE A 173 2.02 3.36 7.35
C ILE A 173 1.88 2.03 8.12
N SER A 174 2.80 1.09 8.00
CA SER A 174 2.75 -0.27 8.59
C SER A 174 1.51 -1.07 8.13
N ALA A 175 1.17 -0.98 6.84
CA ALA A 175 -0.03 -1.60 6.28
C ALA A 175 0.01 -3.13 6.40
N MET A 176 1.17 -3.77 6.12
CA MET A 176 1.32 -5.22 6.22
C MET A 176 0.97 -5.77 7.60
N ARG A 177 1.36 -5.07 8.67
CA ARG A 177 1.00 -5.44 10.05
C ARG A 177 -0.48 -5.21 10.32
N ALA A 178 -1.06 -4.14 9.79
CA ALA A 178 -2.49 -3.87 9.90
C ALA A 178 -3.33 -4.95 9.20
N TRP A 179 -2.91 -5.41 8.03
CA TRP A 179 -3.60 -6.44 7.26
C TRP A 179 -3.62 -7.82 7.93
N ALA A 180 -2.66 -8.10 8.81
CA ALA A 180 -2.72 -9.29 9.65
C ALA A 180 -3.94 -9.30 10.60
N VAL A 181 -4.52 -8.12 10.87
CA VAL A 181 -5.71 -7.96 11.74
C VAL A 181 -6.98 -7.76 10.90
N THR A 182 -6.93 -6.89 9.89
CA THR A 182 -8.05 -6.60 8.98
C THR A 182 -7.56 -6.04 7.66
N THR A 183 -8.15 -6.49 6.56
CA THR A 183 -7.94 -5.93 5.22
C THR A 183 -9.07 -4.99 4.79
N GLY A 184 -9.95 -4.59 5.71
CA GLY A 184 -11.09 -3.73 5.44
C GLY A 184 -12.43 -4.45 5.46
N SER A 185 -13.49 -3.80 4.97
CA SER A 185 -14.84 -4.36 4.88
C SER A 185 -15.67 -3.62 3.82
N ASP A 186 -16.40 -4.37 3.02
CA ASP A 186 -17.37 -3.88 2.04
C ASP A 186 -18.59 -3.18 2.67
N GLN A 187 -18.74 -3.27 3.98
CA GLN A 187 -19.79 -2.55 4.72
C GLN A 187 -19.42 -1.08 5.02
N VAL A 188 -18.17 -0.69 4.83
CA VAL A 188 -17.72 0.68 5.05
C VAL A 188 -17.69 1.41 3.72
N VAL A 189 -18.41 2.54 3.64
CA VAL A 189 -18.43 3.37 2.43
C VAL A 189 -17.60 4.63 2.68
N VAL A 190 -16.67 4.90 1.74
CA VAL A 190 -15.85 6.12 1.68
C VAL A 190 -16.29 6.91 0.44
N ALA A 191 -16.78 8.11 0.63
CA ALA A 191 -17.08 9.03 -0.44
C ALA A 191 -15.81 9.75 -0.90
N VAL A 192 -15.50 9.66 -2.19
CA VAL A 192 -14.39 10.36 -2.84
C VAL A 192 -14.96 11.53 -3.61
N LEU A 193 -14.78 12.74 -3.08
CA LEU A 193 -15.20 13.99 -3.69
C LEU A 193 -14.04 14.52 -4.51
N ASP A 194 -14.09 14.35 -5.84
CA ASP A 194 -12.95 14.61 -6.72
C ASP A 194 -13.37 14.80 -8.19
N SER A 195 -12.53 14.47 -9.14
CA SER A 195 -12.80 14.50 -10.60
C SER A 195 -13.64 13.32 -11.12
N GLY A 196 -14.15 12.48 -10.23
CA GLY A 196 -14.79 11.19 -10.55
C GLY A 196 -13.89 10.01 -10.21
N VAL A 197 -14.28 8.80 -10.62
CA VAL A 197 -13.46 7.58 -10.52
C VAL A 197 -13.70 6.73 -11.75
N ASP A 198 -12.65 6.18 -12.37
CA ASP A 198 -12.79 5.10 -13.34
C ASP A 198 -13.29 3.84 -12.63
N TYR A 199 -14.60 3.76 -12.47
CA TYR A 199 -15.25 2.64 -11.78
C TYR A 199 -15.19 1.33 -12.58
N SER A 200 -14.69 1.37 -13.81
CA SER A 200 -14.43 0.19 -14.64
C SER A 200 -12.99 -0.35 -14.49
N HIS A 201 -12.11 0.39 -13.79
CA HIS A 201 -10.73 -0.02 -13.58
C HIS A 201 -10.68 -1.39 -12.90
N PRO A 202 -9.97 -2.41 -13.45
CA PRO A 202 -9.99 -3.79 -12.94
C PRO A 202 -9.61 -3.92 -11.47
N ASP A 203 -8.71 -3.05 -10.98
CA ASP A 203 -8.22 -3.03 -9.61
C ASP A 203 -9.14 -2.25 -8.64
N LEU A 204 -10.22 -1.63 -9.14
CA LEU A 204 -11.18 -0.85 -8.36
C LEU A 204 -12.60 -1.42 -8.41
N ALA A 205 -13.00 -2.03 -9.53
CA ALA A 205 -14.39 -2.35 -9.85
C ALA A 205 -15.12 -3.10 -8.73
N ASN A 206 -14.47 -4.06 -8.06
CA ASN A 206 -15.08 -4.81 -6.97
C ASN A 206 -15.29 -3.98 -5.70
N ASN A 207 -14.55 -2.89 -5.54
CA ASN A 207 -14.62 -1.98 -4.40
C ASN A 207 -15.44 -0.71 -4.69
N ILE A 208 -15.95 -0.53 -5.89
CA ILE A 208 -16.87 0.57 -6.19
C ILE A 208 -18.20 0.35 -5.47
N TRP A 209 -18.72 1.42 -4.89
CA TRP A 209 -20.05 1.41 -4.32
C TRP A 209 -21.11 1.26 -5.41
N THR A 210 -22.08 0.43 -5.13
CA THR A 210 -23.25 0.28 -5.97
C THR A 210 -24.48 0.55 -5.12
N ARG A 211 -25.38 1.40 -5.60
CA ARG A 211 -26.62 1.73 -4.89
C ARG A 211 -27.41 0.45 -4.63
N PRO A 212 -27.71 0.12 -3.35
CA PRO A 212 -28.51 -1.04 -3.02
C PRO A 212 -29.94 -0.91 -3.60
N GLU A 213 -30.52 -2.03 -4.07
CA GLU A 213 -31.86 -2.07 -4.67
C GLU A 213 -32.97 -1.47 -3.80
N ASN A 214 -32.82 -1.54 -2.47
CA ASN A 214 -33.79 -0.99 -1.51
C ASN A 214 -33.62 0.52 -1.27
N ILE A 215 -32.58 1.15 -1.82
CA ILE A 215 -32.36 2.59 -1.81
C ILE A 215 -32.84 3.17 -3.14
N LYS A 216 -33.71 4.17 -3.05
CA LYS A 216 -34.23 4.86 -4.23
C LYS A 216 -33.14 5.65 -4.95
N GLU A 217 -33.34 5.87 -6.24
CA GLU A 217 -32.61 6.85 -7.04
C GLU A 217 -32.54 8.21 -6.34
N TYR A 218 -31.52 8.98 -6.67
CA TYR A 218 -31.33 10.29 -6.06
C TYR A 218 -32.34 11.30 -6.62
N GLU A 219 -33.04 11.94 -5.75
CA GLU A 219 -33.93 13.06 -6.06
C GLU A 219 -33.43 14.31 -5.33
N ASP A 220 -33.21 15.39 -6.04
CA ASP A 220 -32.96 16.71 -5.50
C ASP A 220 -33.94 17.70 -6.10
N ALA A 221 -34.33 18.72 -5.31
CA ALA A 221 -35.31 19.72 -5.74
C ALA A 221 -34.84 20.56 -6.92
N ASP A 222 -33.53 20.69 -7.08
CA ASP A 222 -32.91 21.48 -8.16
C ASP A 222 -32.71 20.69 -9.47
N LEU A 223 -32.87 19.33 -9.43
CA LEU A 223 -32.78 18.49 -10.61
C LEU A 223 -34.04 18.61 -11.48
N THR A 224 -33.93 19.28 -12.61
CA THR A 224 -35.07 19.54 -13.53
C THR A 224 -35.54 18.30 -14.29
N GLY A 225 -34.75 17.20 -14.29
CA GLY A 225 -34.97 15.95 -15.03
C GLY A 225 -35.70 14.85 -14.25
N GLY A 226 -35.97 15.02 -12.96
CA GLY A 226 -36.48 13.96 -12.08
C GLY A 226 -35.38 13.15 -11.45
N PRO A 227 -35.69 11.94 -10.89
CA PRO A 227 -34.69 11.11 -10.20
C PRO A 227 -33.54 10.73 -11.13
N VAL A 228 -32.33 10.69 -10.56
CA VAL A 228 -31.10 10.30 -11.24
C VAL A 228 -30.71 8.89 -10.84
N ASP A 229 -30.43 8.01 -11.81
CA ASP A 229 -29.90 6.68 -11.57
C ASP A 229 -28.43 6.77 -11.10
N ASP A 230 -28.25 7.01 -9.83
CA ASP A 230 -26.98 7.12 -9.13
C ASP A 230 -26.37 5.76 -8.79
N LEU A 231 -26.33 4.83 -9.75
CA LEU A 231 -25.92 3.44 -9.51
C LEU A 231 -24.54 3.33 -8.86
N HIS A 232 -23.57 4.12 -9.29
CA HIS A 232 -22.20 4.12 -8.76
C HIS A 232 -21.84 5.39 -7.97
N GLY A 233 -22.65 6.43 -8.02
CA GLY A 233 -22.41 7.73 -7.41
C GLY A 233 -23.07 8.85 -8.19
N PHE A 234 -22.53 10.07 -8.12
CA PHE A 234 -23.17 11.22 -8.72
C PHE A 234 -22.15 12.16 -9.40
N ASN A 235 -22.50 12.66 -10.57
CA ASN A 235 -21.75 13.65 -11.34
C ASN A 235 -22.46 15.00 -11.22
N LEU A 236 -21.87 15.91 -10.44
CA LEU A 236 -22.40 17.25 -10.18
C LEU A 236 -22.01 18.25 -11.26
N VAL A 237 -21.06 17.90 -12.14
CA VAL A 237 -20.67 18.76 -13.26
C VAL A 237 -21.75 18.73 -14.36
N GLU A 238 -22.42 17.59 -14.54
CA GLU A 238 -23.42 17.35 -15.57
C GLU A 238 -24.79 17.01 -15.02
N ASP A 239 -24.97 16.94 -13.70
CA ASP A 239 -26.19 16.53 -13.00
C ASP A 239 -26.67 15.12 -13.44
N THR A 240 -25.75 14.16 -13.55
CA THR A 240 -26.03 12.80 -14.00
C THR A 240 -25.58 11.75 -12.99
N GLY A 241 -26.04 10.50 -13.18
CA GLY A 241 -25.59 9.34 -12.38
C GLY A 241 -24.30 8.70 -12.87
N ASP A 242 -23.55 9.35 -13.76
CA ASP A 242 -22.29 8.83 -14.30
C ASP A 242 -21.07 9.61 -13.75
N PRO A 243 -20.46 9.18 -12.63
CA PRO A 243 -19.30 9.83 -12.04
C PRO A 243 -17.97 9.35 -12.65
N MET A 244 -17.96 8.94 -13.95
CA MET A 244 -16.75 8.50 -14.64
C MET A 244 -15.70 9.62 -14.63
N ASP A 245 -14.46 9.24 -14.29
CA ASP A 245 -13.32 10.16 -14.23
C ASP A 245 -12.77 10.44 -15.64
N ASP A 246 -12.53 11.70 -15.94
CA ASP A 246 -11.93 12.18 -17.19
C ASP A 246 -10.64 12.98 -16.96
N ASN A 247 -10.21 13.11 -15.69
CA ASN A 247 -8.95 13.75 -15.27
C ASN A 247 -7.90 12.74 -14.78
N GLY A 248 -8.33 11.75 -13.98
CA GLY A 248 -7.50 10.71 -13.38
C GLY A 248 -7.13 10.94 -11.91
N HIS A 249 -7.31 12.15 -11.37
CA HIS A 249 -6.94 12.44 -10.00
C HIS A 249 -7.80 11.68 -8.98
N GLY A 250 -9.12 11.65 -9.18
CA GLY A 250 -10.04 10.93 -8.30
C GLY A 250 -9.85 9.40 -8.37
N THR A 251 -9.54 8.87 -9.56
CA THR A 251 -9.17 7.46 -9.74
C THR A 251 -7.89 7.12 -8.97
N HIS A 252 -6.90 8.02 -8.96
CA HIS A 252 -5.67 7.86 -8.19
C HIS A 252 -5.94 7.86 -6.68
N VAL A 253 -6.76 8.79 -6.20
CA VAL A 253 -7.19 8.87 -4.80
C VAL A 253 -7.94 7.61 -4.37
N ALA A 254 -8.84 7.10 -5.23
CA ALA A 254 -9.61 5.89 -4.98
C ALA A 254 -8.71 4.66 -4.83
N GLY A 255 -7.69 4.50 -5.67
CA GLY A 255 -6.74 3.38 -5.59
C GLY A 255 -5.96 3.34 -4.29
N ILE A 256 -5.52 4.49 -3.77
CA ILE A 256 -4.84 4.54 -2.46
C ILE A 256 -5.79 4.09 -1.33
N ILE A 257 -7.06 4.47 -1.36
CA ILE A 257 -8.05 4.06 -0.35
C ILE A 257 -8.31 2.57 -0.44
N GLY A 258 -8.53 2.06 -1.68
CA GLY A 258 -9.13 0.75 -1.84
C GLY A 258 -8.98 0.13 -3.23
N ALA A 259 -7.80 0.14 -3.85
CA ALA A 259 -7.49 -0.86 -4.86
C ALA A 259 -7.57 -2.25 -4.24
N GLU A 260 -8.10 -3.24 -4.98
CA GLU A 260 -8.33 -4.60 -4.48
C GLU A 260 -6.99 -5.32 -4.26
N GLY A 261 -6.57 -5.46 -3.00
CA GLY A 261 -5.31 -6.13 -2.68
C GLY A 261 -5.44 -7.65 -2.65
N GLY A 262 -4.35 -8.36 -2.96
CA GLY A 262 -4.32 -9.82 -2.95
C GLY A 262 -5.05 -10.46 -4.12
N ASN A 263 -5.16 -9.75 -5.26
CA ASN A 263 -5.80 -10.22 -6.48
C ASN A 263 -4.78 -10.60 -7.58
N GLY A 264 -3.47 -10.45 -7.31
CA GLY A 264 -2.38 -10.74 -8.23
C GLY A 264 -2.25 -9.74 -9.38
N MET A 265 -2.91 -8.59 -9.32
CA MET A 265 -2.89 -7.55 -10.35
C MET A 265 -2.49 -6.21 -9.73
N GLY A 266 -1.86 -5.34 -10.50
CA GLY A 266 -1.64 -3.94 -10.21
C GLY A 266 -1.09 -3.65 -8.82
N ILE A 267 -1.90 -3.02 -7.97
CA ILE A 267 -1.52 -2.46 -6.66
C ILE A 267 -2.49 -2.88 -5.55
N ALA A 268 -2.10 -2.67 -4.30
CA ALA A 268 -3.01 -2.76 -3.15
C ALA A 268 -3.41 -1.37 -2.64
N GLY A 269 -4.66 -1.19 -2.29
CA GLY A 269 -5.12 -0.06 -1.49
C GLY A 269 -4.87 -0.29 0.01
N VAL A 270 -5.02 0.76 0.82
CA VAL A 270 -4.99 0.63 2.29
C VAL A 270 -6.01 -0.40 2.76
N ASN A 271 -7.16 -0.46 2.11
CA ASN A 271 -8.17 -1.50 2.29
C ASN A 271 -8.25 -2.37 1.04
N TRP A 272 -8.15 -3.69 1.20
CA TRP A 272 -8.41 -4.63 0.11
C TRP A 272 -9.91 -4.78 -0.17
N LYS A 273 -10.74 -4.48 0.84
CA LYS A 273 -12.20 -4.48 0.78
C LYS A 273 -12.75 -3.21 1.41
N VAL A 274 -13.45 -2.42 0.63
CA VAL A 274 -14.13 -1.19 1.04
C VAL A 274 -15.15 -0.84 -0.05
N LYS A 275 -16.09 0.04 0.19
CA LYS A 275 -16.91 0.60 -0.87
C LYS A 275 -16.55 2.06 -1.10
N ILE A 276 -16.12 2.38 -2.31
CA ILE A 276 -15.78 3.73 -2.77
C ILE A 276 -16.99 4.31 -3.49
N MET A 277 -17.48 5.43 -3.02
CA MET A 277 -18.59 6.17 -3.63
C MET A 277 -18.03 7.37 -4.38
N PRO A 278 -17.92 7.32 -5.72
CA PRO A 278 -17.44 8.43 -6.53
C PRO A 278 -18.42 9.60 -6.53
N LEU A 279 -17.90 10.81 -6.34
CA LEU A 279 -18.63 12.06 -6.51
C LEU A 279 -17.79 13.00 -7.38
N LYS A 280 -18.21 13.15 -8.64
CA LYS A 280 -17.54 14.01 -9.60
C LYS A 280 -18.07 15.43 -9.49
N PHE A 281 -17.30 16.32 -8.84
CA PHE A 281 -17.61 17.74 -8.76
C PHE A 281 -16.54 18.62 -9.44
N MET A 282 -15.51 17.99 -9.96
CA MET A 282 -14.46 18.62 -10.78
C MET A 282 -14.51 18.10 -12.20
N ASP A 283 -14.28 18.99 -13.15
CA ASP A 283 -14.20 18.69 -14.58
C ASP A 283 -12.87 18.03 -14.98
N ALA A 284 -12.67 17.81 -16.27
CA ALA A 284 -11.46 17.22 -16.84
C ALA A 284 -10.18 18.05 -16.60
N ASP A 285 -10.31 19.35 -16.35
CA ASP A 285 -9.20 20.24 -16.01
C ASP A 285 -8.89 20.23 -14.49
N GLY A 286 -9.66 19.46 -13.69
CA GLY A 286 -9.53 19.38 -12.24
C GLY A 286 -10.08 20.64 -11.54
N THR A 287 -11.02 21.30 -12.12
CA THR A 287 -11.67 22.53 -11.61
C THR A 287 -13.10 22.23 -11.21
N GLY A 288 -13.53 22.72 -10.05
CA GLY A 288 -14.90 22.65 -9.53
C GLY A 288 -15.26 23.89 -8.75
N THR A 289 -16.53 24.06 -8.43
CA THR A 289 -17.00 25.21 -7.67
C THR A 289 -17.28 24.88 -6.21
N THR A 290 -17.36 25.90 -5.35
CA THR A 290 -17.81 25.73 -3.96
C THR A 290 -19.24 25.22 -3.88
N LYS A 291 -20.11 25.59 -4.83
CA LYS A 291 -21.49 25.08 -4.93
C LYS A 291 -21.44 23.57 -5.13
N ASP A 292 -20.73 23.09 -6.15
CA ASP A 292 -20.69 21.66 -6.50
C ASP A 292 -20.10 20.82 -5.35
N ALA A 293 -19.09 21.34 -4.63
CA ALA A 293 -18.57 20.70 -3.44
C ALA A 293 -19.60 20.62 -2.30
N ILE A 294 -20.46 21.65 -2.12
CA ILE A 294 -21.55 21.65 -1.13
C ILE A 294 -22.59 20.62 -1.52
N GLU A 295 -23.01 20.58 -2.80
CA GLU A 295 -23.98 19.63 -3.30
C GLU A 295 -23.46 18.18 -3.19
N ALA A 296 -22.17 17.94 -3.47
CA ALA A 296 -21.55 16.63 -3.26
C ALA A 296 -21.65 16.17 -1.79
N ILE A 297 -21.41 17.07 -0.83
CA ILE A 297 -21.52 16.74 0.60
C ILE A 297 -23.00 16.53 0.97
N ASN A 298 -23.92 17.32 0.42
CA ASN A 298 -25.35 17.15 0.61
C ASN A 298 -25.82 15.77 0.12
N TYR A 299 -25.42 15.37 -1.09
CA TYR A 299 -25.67 14.02 -1.59
C TYR A 299 -25.19 12.93 -0.61
N VAL A 300 -23.97 13.02 -0.08
CA VAL A 300 -23.45 12.06 0.91
C VAL A 300 -24.33 11.98 2.15
N ILE A 301 -24.79 13.13 2.66
CA ILE A 301 -25.69 13.22 3.81
C ILE A 301 -27.01 12.52 3.52
N ASP A 302 -27.58 12.74 2.34
CA ASP A 302 -28.86 12.15 1.94
C ASP A 302 -28.76 10.64 1.70
N ARG A 303 -27.70 10.15 1.06
CA ARG A 303 -27.44 8.71 0.94
C ARG A 303 -27.31 8.07 2.32
N LYS A 304 -26.61 8.72 3.26
CA LYS A 304 -26.51 8.24 4.64
C LYS A 304 -27.86 8.18 5.34
N ARG A 305 -28.70 9.18 5.20
CA ARG A 305 -30.07 9.22 5.77
C ARG A 305 -30.97 8.16 5.12
N ALA A 306 -30.75 7.85 3.85
CA ALA A 306 -31.42 6.78 3.14
C ALA A 306 -30.96 5.37 3.60
N GLY A 307 -29.93 5.25 4.43
CA GLY A 307 -29.47 4.00 5.03
C GLY A 307 -28.12 3.49 4.51
N VAL A 308 -27.45 4.22 3.62
CA VAL A 308 -26.09 3.89 3.19
C VAL A 308 -25.09 4.13 4.33
N ASN A 309 -24.20 3.19 4.61
CA ASN A 309 -23.22 3.34 5.70
C ASN A 309 -22.01 4.19 5.25
N VAL A 310 -22.26 5.40 4.74
CA VAL A 310 -21.19 6.36 4.45
C VAL A 310 -20.65 6.91 5.75
N ARG A 311 -19.37 6.80 5.98
CA ARG A 311 -18.73 7.19 7.24
C ARG A 311 -17.57 8.15 7.08
N ILE A 312 -17.03 8.29 5.88
CA ILE A 312 -15.83 9.06 5.57
C ILE A 312 -16.06 9.80 4.26
N ILE A 313 -15.67 11.07 4.24
CA ILE A 313 -15.49 11.87 3.03
C ILE A 313 -13.98 12.10 2.88
N SER A 314 -13.44 11.74 1.72
CA SER A 314 -12.05 12.01 1.31
C SER A 314 -12.05 13.20 0.34
N ALA A 315 -11.40 14.30 0.74
CA ALA A 315 -11.39 15.58 0.04
C ALA A 315 -9.94 15.98 -0.28
N SER A 316 -9.46 15.55 -1.45
CA SER A 316 -8.09 15.79 -1.91
C SER A 316 -7.92 17.13 -2.66
N TRP A 317 -8.60 18.17 -2.22
CA TRP A 317 -8.69 19.49 -2.84
C TRP A 317 -8.77 20.61 -1.81
N GLY A 318 -8.69 21.85 -2.28
CA GLY A 318 -8.90 23.00 -1.41
C GLY A 318 -8.60 24.35 -2.09
N SER A 319 -8.86 25.40 -1.30
CA SER A 319 -8.70 26.81 -1.72
C SER A 319 -8.23 27.67 -0.56
N THR A 320 -7.66 28.84 -0.86
CA THR A 320 -7.34 29.87 0.15
C THR A 320 -8.55 30.71 0.51
N THR A 321 -9.65 30.60 -0.23
CA THR A 321 -10.88 31.37 0.01
C THR A 321 -11.76 30.63 1.05
N LYS A 322 -12.10 31.34 2.13
CA LYS A 322 -13.01 30.81 3.14
C LYS A 322 -14.46 30.89 2.67
N SER A 323 -15.18 29.78 2.67
CA SER A 323 -16.63 29.73 2.47
C SER A 323 -17.34 29.35 3.76
N ARG A 324 -18.30 30.16 4.21
CA ARG A 324 -19.14 29.81 5.36
C ARG A 324 -20.15 28.73 5.02
N ALA A 325 -20.69 28.74 3.82
CA ALA A 325 -21.64 27.73 3.35
C ALA A 325 -20.98 26.33 3.33
N LEU A 326 -19.72 26.23 2.84
CA LEU A 326 -18.96 24.99 2.87
C LEU A 326 -18.65 24.54 4.32
N GLU A 327 -18.33 25.48 5.21
CA GLU A 327 -18.14 25.17 6.65
C GLU A 327 -19.42 24.62 7.27
N ASP A 328 -20.59 25.19 6.92
CA ASP A 328 -21.90 24.81 7.46
C ASP A 328 -22.31 23.40 6.98
N ILE A 329 -22.11 23.05 5.71
CA ILE A 329 -22.46 21.70 5.22
C ILE A 329 -21.50 20.63 5.79
N ILE A 330 -20.19 20.93 5.98
CA ILE A 330 -19.26 20.01 6.65
C ILE A 330 -19.66 19.82 8.12
N ARG A 331 -20.21 20.84 8.77
CA ARG A 331 -20.80 20.73 10.11
C ARG A 331 -22.03 19.82 10.12
N LYS A 332 -22.88 19.89 9.09
CA LYS A 332 -24.00 18.95 8.93
C LYS A 332 -23.54 17.51 8.75
N ALA A 333 -22.48 17.29 7.96
CA ALA A 333 -21.85 15.98 7.85
C ALA A 333 -21.32 15.47 9.21
N TYR A 334 -20.80 16.37 10.06
CA TYR A 334 -20.41 16.03 11.43
C TYR A 334 -21.59 15.58 12.29
N ASP A 335 -22.72 16.29 12.22
CA ASP A 335 -23.94 15.93 12.95
C ASP A 335 -24.46 14.54 12.55
N GLU A 336 -24.24 14.13 11.29
CA GLU A 336 -24.53 12.78 10.77
C GLU A 336 -23.43 11.74 11.08
N GLY A 337 -22.39 12.11 11.81
CA GLY A 337 -21.31 11.22 12.22
C GLY A 337 -20.37 10.80 11.09
N ILE A 338 -20.15 11.70 10.11
CA ILE A 338 -19.25 11.52 8.98
C ILE A 338 -17.92 12.22 9.26
N LEU A 339 -16.80 11.48 9.13
CA LEU A 339 -15.45 12.03 9.16
C LEU A 339 -15.13 12.74 7.84
N PHE A 340 -14.49 13.89 7.91
CA PHE A 340 -14.06 14.68 6.76
C PHE A 340 -12.53 14.76 6.76
N VAL A 341 -11.87 14.11 5.80
CA VAL A 341 -10.40 14.07 5.67
C VAL A 341 -10.00 14.98 4.52
N ALA A 342 -9.15 15.98 4.79
CA ALA A 342 -8.84 17.03 3.82
C ALA A 342 -7.34 17.23 3.61
N ALA A 343 -6.94 17.52 2.37
CA ALA A 343 -5.58 17.85 1.99
C ALA A 343 -5.15 19.22 2.55
N ALA A 344 -3.98 19.26 3.21
CA ALA A 344 -3.49 20.51 3.83
C ALA A 344 -3.09 21.58 2.80
N GLY A 345 -2.82 21.20 1.55
CA GLY A 345 -2.36 22.07 0.46
C GLY A 345 -0.88 21.91 0.12
N ASN A 346 -0.47 22.42 -1.04
CA ASN A 346 0.82 22.12 -1.67
C ASN A 346 1.66 23.38 -1.93
N SER A 347 1.57 24.38 -1.05
CA SER A 347 2.25 25.70 -1.22
C SER A 347 3.39 25.92 -0.24
N SER A 348 3.87 24.88 0.47
CA SER A 348 4.89 24.97 1.53
C SER A 348 4.52 25.97 2.64
N SER A 349 3.23 26.20 2.87
CA SER A 349 2.68 27.27 3.69
C SER A 349 2.30 26.81 5.09
N ASP A 350 2.40 27.73 6.05
CA ASP A 350 1.91 27.52 7.41
C ASP A 350 0.42 27.86 7.48
N ASN A 351 -0.44 26.85 7.57
CA ASN A 351 -1.89 26.97 7.61
C ASN A 351 -2.41 27.62 8.92
N ASP A 352 -1.58 27.69 9.97
CA ASP A 352 -1.91 28.47 11.17
C ASP A 352 -1.87 29.99 10.89
N ARG A 353 -1.21 30.40 9.81
CA ARG A 353 -1.05 31.80 9.41
C ARG A 353 -1.77 32.14 8.10
N LEU A 354 -1.73 31.22 7.14
CA LEU A 354 -2.34 31.33 5.81
C LEU A 354 -3.25 30.11 5.61
N PRO A 355 -4.49 30.14 6.11
CA PRO A 355 -5.39 28.98 6.08
C PRO A 355 -5.67 28.48 4.67
N HIS A 356 -5.79 27.14 4.54
CA HIS A 356 -6.23 26.43 3.35
C HIS A 356 -7.52 25.66 3.66
N TYR A 357 -8.59 25.93 2.95
CA TYR A 357 -9.91 25.35 3.20
C TYR A 357 -10.26 24.26 2.18
N PRO A 358 -10.94 23.17 2.63
CA PRO A 358 -11.62 22.95 3.91
C PRO A 358 -10.70 22.50 5.08
N ALA A 359 -9.43 22.18 4.84
CA ALA A 359 -8.50 21.62 5.82
C ALA A 359 -8.37 22.46 7.11
N SER A 360 -8.52 23.79 7.03
CA SER A 360 -8.37 24.71 8.16
C SER A 360 -9.68 25.04 8.87
N TYR A 361 -10.81 24.40 8.54
CA TYR A 361 -12.03 24.55 9.36
C TYR A 361 -11.84 23.86 10.72
N ASN A 362 -12.12 24.60 11.78
CA ASN A 362 -12.02 24.07 13.14
C ASN A 362 -13.31 23.32 13.53
N LEU A 363 -13.53 22.17 12.92
CA LEU A 363 -14.66 21.28 13.16
C LEU A 363 -14.20 19.95 13.76
N GLY A 364 -15.06 19.35 14.60
CA GLY A 364 -14.73 18.12 15.32
C GLY A 364 -14.53 16.89 14.43
N ASN A 365 -15.03 16.91 13.19
CA ASN A 365 -14.91 15.84 12.22
C ASN A 365 -13.83 16.08 11.16
N VAL A 366 -13.18 17.24 11.10
CA VAL A 366 -12.14 17.53 10.11
C VAL A 366 -10.80 16.98 10.55
N VAL A 367 -10.12 16.28 9.65
CA VAL A 367 -8.72 15.82 9.76
C VAL A 367 -7.95 16.35 8.58
N SER A 368 -7.08 17.33 8.80
CA SER A 368 -6.18 17.89 7.79
C SER A 368 -4.88 17.09 7.71
N VAL A 369 -4.44 16.76 6.50
CA VAL A 369 -3.35 15.84 6.24
C VAL A 369 -2.20 16.52 5.49
N ALA A 370 -1.00 16.51 6.09
CA ALA A 370 0.25 16.91 5.45
C ALA A 370 0.91 15.72 4.73
N ALA A 371 1.80 16.00 3.80
CA ALA A 371 2.55 14.99 3.06
C ALA A 371 3.97 14.79 3.63
N VAL A 372 4.38 13.52 3.77
CA VAL A 372 5.78 13.13 4.00
C VAL A 372 6.33 12.37 2.79
N ASN A 373 7.66 12.39 2.65
CA ASN A 373 8.39 11.58 1.68
C ASN A 373 8.83 10.24 2.27
N ARG A 374 9.46 9.40 1.45
CA ARG A 374 9.96 8.06 1.81
C ARG A 374 11.07 8.03 2.86
N ASP A 375 11.59 9.20 3.29
CA ASP A 375 12.61 9.37 4.33
C ASP A 375 12.05 9.93 5.64
N ASP A 376 10.72 9.92 5.81
CA ASP A 376 10.04 10.50 6.98
C ASP A 376 10.26 12.02 7.13
N GLN A 377 10.57 12.73 6.04
CA GLN A 377 10.65 14.18 6.06
C GLN A 377 9.35 14.80 5.58
N LEU A 378 8.97 15.96 6.12
CA LEU A 378 7.88 16.75 5.54
C LEU A 378 8.22 17.04 4.08
N ALA A 379 7.32 16.69 3.16
CA ALA A 379 7.54 16.93 1.74
C ALA A 379 7.70 18.44 1.48
N SER A 380 8.62 18.80 0.59
CA SER A 380 9.03 20.21 0.38
C SER A 380 7.87 21.13 -0.04
N PHE A 381 6.88 20.58 -0.72
CA PHE A 381 5.66 21.29 -1.16
C PHE A 381 4.56 21.33 -0.10
N SER A 382 4.59 20.43 0.91
CA SER A 382 3.47 20.26 1.83
C SER A 382 3.22 21.49 2.68
N ASN A 383 1.95 21.89 2.75
CA ASN A 383 1.52 22.80 3.81
C ASN A 383 1.59 22.08 5.16
N TYR A 384 1.69 22.87 6.22
CA TYR A 384 1.78 22.42 7.60
C TYR A 384 1.08 23.41 8.53
N GLY A 385 0.94 23.06 9.79
CA GLY A 385 0.36 23.93 10.83
C GLY A 385 0.25 23.18 12.14
N ALA A 386 0.90 23.68 13.19
CA ALA A 386 0.95 23.01 14.49
C ALA A 386 -0.44 22.84 15.15
N LYS A 387 -1.44 23.60 14.71
CA LYS A 387 -2.81 23.58 15.20
C LYS A 387 -3.79 23.14 14.11
N SER A 388 -3.65 23.68 12.91
CA SER A 388 -4.61 23.52 11.80
C SER A 388 -4.40 22.25 10.98
N VAL A 389 -3.22 21.60 11.06
CA VAL A 389 -2.93 20.34 10.38
C VAL A 389 -2.75 19.23 11.43
N GLN A 390 -3.51 18.14 11.32
CA GLN A 390 -3.58 17.16 12.39
C GLN A 390 -2.55 16.05 12.27
N VAL A 391 -2.32 15.50 11.07
CA VAL A 391 -1.51 14.30 10.88
C VAL A 391 -0.76 14.40 9.56
N ALA A 392 0.30 13.61 9.39
CA ALA A 392 0.95 13.46 8.10
C ALA A 392 0.81 12.02 7.58
N ALA A 393 0.91 11.85 6.26
CA ALA A 393 0.90 10.55 5.59
C ALA A 393 1.81 10.58 4.35
N PRO A 394 2.15 9.41 3.75
CA PRO A 394 2.91 9.36 2.50
C PRO A 394 2.27 10.18 1.39
N GLY A 395 3.02 11.05 0.73
CA GLY A 395 2.44 11.94 -0.28
C GLY A 395 3.40 12.36 -1.40
N GLU A 396 4.58 11.77 -1.49
CA GLU A 396 5.54 12.02 -2.56
C GLU A 396 5.87 10.72 -3.29
N GLU A 397 5.81 10.72 -4.64
CA GLU A 397 6.01 9.54 -5.48
C GLU A 397 5.11 8.36 -5.06
N ILE A 398 3.82 8.60 -5.02
CA ILE A 398 2.79 7.63 -4.65
C ILE A 398 2.22 7.00 -5.92
N LEU A 399 2.41 5.69 -6.06
CA LEU A 399 1.85 4.88 -7.13
C LEU A 399 0.40 4.51 -6.80
N SER A 400 -0.51 4.75 -7.77
CA SER A 400 -1.91 4.35 -7.67
C SER A 400 -2.56 4.14 -9.04
N THR A 401 -3.81 3.69 -9.05
CA THR A 401 -4.63 3.50 -10.25
C THR A 401 -4.77 4.79 -11.06
N TRP A 402 -4.91 4.67 -12.38
CA TRP A 402 -5.06 5.77 -13.32
C TRP A 402 -6.09 5.42 -14.39
N LEU A 403 -6.44 6.41 -15.21
CA LEU A 403 -7.36 6.21 -16.35
C LEU A 403 -6.86 5.13 -17.32
N GLU A 404 -7.77 4.57 -18.10
CA GLU A 404 -7.47 3.55 -19.12
C GLU A 404 -6.83 2.27 -18.53
N HIS A 405 -7.20 1.95 -17.28
CA HIS A 405 -6.69 0.77 -16.54
C HIS A 405 -5.16 0.79 -16.33
N ASP A 406 -4.57 1.98 -16.27
CA ASP A 406 -3.14 2.19 -16.05
C ASP A 406 -2.85 2.55 -14.58
N PHE A 407 -1.57 2.73 -14.26
CA PHE A 407 -1.08 3.12 -12.94
C PHE A 407 -0.11 4.30 -13.08
N LYS A 408 -0.15 5.22 -12.12
CA LYS A 408 0.67 6.44 -12.19
C LYS A 408 1.22 6.85 -10.83
N GLU A 409 2.42 7.39 -10.83
CA GLU A 409 3.00 8.04 -9.65
C GLU A 409 2.64 9.52 -9.62
N LEU A 410 2.06 9.96 -8.51
CA LEU A 410 1.77 11.36 -8.25
C LEU A 410 2.38 11.81 -6.91
N ARG A 411 2.37 13.14 -6.69
CA ARG A 411 2.77 13.76 -5.42
C ARG A 411 1.79 14.87 -5.02
N GLY A 412 1.56 15.00 -3.73
CA GLY A 412 0.68 16.03 -3.17
C GLY A 412 0.15 15.62 -1.81
N THR A 413 -0.33 16.58 -1.05
CA THR A 413 -1.19 16.31 0.12
C THR A 413 -2.48 15.61 -0.29
N SER A 414 -2.85 15.72 -1.57
CA SER A 414 -3.93 14.97 -2.21
C SER A 414 -3.70 13.46 -2.19
N MET A 415 -2.44 12.98 -2.26
CA MET A 415 -2.09 11.56 -2.16
C MET A 415 -1.94 11.13 -0.70
N ALA A 416 -1.59 12.03 0.21
CA ALA A 416 -1.51 11.76 1.63
C ALA A 416 -2.90 11.60 2.30
N THR A 417 -3.89 12.36 1.87
CA THR A 417 -5.27 12.36 2.38
C THR A 417 -5.92 10.97 2.30
N PRO A 418 -5.91 10.26 1.16
CA PRO A 418 -6.53 8.94 1.03
C PRO A 418 -5.88 7.85 1.90
N PHE A 419 -4.60 7.95 2.27
CA PHE A 419 -4.02 7.04 3.26
C PHE A 419 -4.73 7.18 4.61
N VAL A 420 -5.02 8.39 5.05
CA VAL A 420 -5.73 8.64 6.32
C VAL A 420 -7.19 8.21 6.22
N SER A 421 -7.86 8.47 5.08
CA SER A 421 -9.21 7.99 4.80
C SER A 421 -9.27 6.46 4.82
N GLY A 422 -8.30 5.79 4.22
CA GLY A 422 -8.16 4.34 4.23
C GLY A 422 -7.93 3.76 5.63
N VAL A 423 -7.05 4.36 6.42
CA VAL A 423 -6.83 3.93 7.82
C VAL A 423 -8.09 4.13 8.67
N ALA A 424 -8.86 5.20 8.44
CA ALA A 424 -10.16 5.39 9.09
C ALA A 424 -11.15 4.25 8.72
N ALA A 425 -11.16 3.83 7.45
CA ALA A 425 -11.98 2.71 7.00
C ALA A 425 -11.54 1.37 7.63
N LEU A 426 -10.24 1.11 7.77
CA LEU A 426 -9.74 -0.06 8.50
C LEU A 426 -10.20 -0.08 9.98
N ILE A 427 -10.19 1.06 10.67
CA ILE A 427 -10.72 1.14 12.05
C ILE A 427 -12.21 0.80 12.06
N LEU A 428 -12.97 1.34 11.12
CA LEU A 428 -14.42 1.12 11.03
C LEU A 428 -14.77 -0.30 10.59
N SER A 429 -13.91 -1.00 9.86
CA SER A 429 -14.14 -2.42 9.54
C SER A 429 -14.21 -3.30 10.77
N GLN A 430 -13.47 -2.95 11.84
CA GLN A 430 -13.51 -3.65 13.12
C GLN A 430 -14.63 -3.14 14.05
N ASN A 431 -14.97 -1.85 13.95
CA ASN A 431 -16.01 -1.21 14.77
C ASN A 431 -16.88 -0.27 13.94
N PRO A 432 -17.83 -0.81 13.15
CA PRO A 432 -18.65 0.00 12.22
C PRO A 432 -19.48 1.09 12.89
N LYS A 433 -19.77 0.96 14.20
CA LYS A 433 -20.59 1.90 14.96
C LYS A 433 -19.77 2.90 15.78
N MET A 434 -18.45 2.94 15.63
CA MET A 434 -17.60 3.88 16.37
C MET A 434 -18.05 5.33 16.11
N PRO A 435 -18.30 6.16 17.16
CA PRO A 435 -18.61 7.57 16.99
C PRO A 435 -17.49 8.31 16.26
N VAL A 436 -17.84 9.33 15.49
CA VAL A 436 -16.87 10.08 14.66
C VAL A 436 -15.77 10.74 15.50
N ASN A 437 -16.10 11.21 16.71
CA ASN A 437 -15.11 11.79 17.63
C ASN A 437 -14.09 10.76 18.12
N ASP A 438 -14.55 9.54 18.40
CA ASP A 438 -13.68 8.44 18.84
C ASP A 438 -12.81 7.94 17.67
N LEU A 439 -13.39 7.87 16.47
CA LEU A 439 -12.66 7.55 15.25
C LEU A 439 -11.53 8.55 14.99
N ARG A 440 -11.85 9.86 15.04
CA ARG A 440 -10.86 10.93 14.89
C ARG A 440 -9.80 10.86 15.98
N ALA A 441 -10.20 10.70 17.24
CA ALA A 441 -9.25 10.61 18.34
C ALA A 441 -8.33 9.39 18.22
N LYS A 442 -8.85 8.25 17.75
CA LYS A 442 -8.07 7.04 17.51
C LYS A 442 -7.06 7.24 16.38
N LEU A 443 -7.46 7.84 15.25
CA LEU A 443 -6.55 8.20 14.17
C LEU A 443 -5.37 9.05 14.68
N LEU A 444 -5.66 10.14 15.41
CA LEU A 444 -4.64 11.08 15.87
C LEU A 444 -3.71 10.52 16.95
N LYS A 445 -4.11 9.45 17.64
CA LYS A 445 -3.27 8.69 18.58
C LYS A 445 -2.45 7.61 17.90
N SER A 446 -2.88 7.16 16.73
CA SER A 446 -2.25 6.05 15.98
C SER A 446 -1.23 6.59 14.99
N VAL A 447 -0.17 7.22 15.51
CA VAL A 447 0.89 7.82 14.70
C VAL A 447 2.27 7.35 15.14
N ASP A 448 3.22 7.39 14.23
CA ASP A 448 4.64 7.31 14.51
C ASP A 448 5.17 8.72 14.71
N PRO A 449 5.60 9.11 15.93
CA PRO A 449 6.16 10.43 16.17
C PRO A 449 7.44 10.64 15.36
N LEU A 450 7.50 11.72 14.58
CA LEU A 450 8.65 12.05 13.76
C LEU A 450 9.27 13.38 14.17
N PRO A 451 10.61 13.47 14.38
CA PRO A 451 11.27 14.73 14.68
C PRO A 451 11.03 15.81 13.63
N SER A 452 10.93 15.43 12.33
CA SER A 452 10.64 16.31 11.20
C SER A 452 9.25 16.97 11.26
N LEU A 453 8.30 16.35 11.97
CA LEU A 453 6.91 16.82 12.09
C LEU A 453 6.62 17.55 13.40
N LYS A 454 7.61 17.63 14.31
CA LYS A 454 7.45 18.36 15.59
C LYS A 454 7.18 19.84 15.33
N GLY A 455 6.00 20.32 15.79
CA GLY A 455 5.54 21.69 15.55
C GLY A 455 5.10 21.97 14.11
N LYS A 456 4.94 20.93 13.29
CA LYS A 456 4.44 21.01 11.91
C LYS A 456 3.04 20.45 11.77
N VAL A 457 2.71 19.39 12.50
CA VAL A 457 1.35 18.85 12.62
C VAL A 457 1.02 18.63 14.09
N SER A 458 -0.26 18.70 14.46
CA SER A 458 -0.67 18.68 15.89
C SER A 458 -0.41 17.33 16.57
N SER A 459 -0.47 16.20 15.84
CA SER A 459 -0.09 14.88 16.37
C SER A 459 1.44 14.68 16.45
N GLY A 460 2.21 15.50 15.73
CA GLY A 460 3.67 15.35 15.61
C GLY A 460 4.13 14.09 14.88
N GLY A 461 3.24 13.40 14.14
CA GLY A 461 3.57 12.10 13.57
C GLY A 461 2.92 11.78 12.23
N ARG A 462 3.44 10.69 11.61
CA ARG A 462 2.88 10.04 10.42
C ARG A 462 1.86 8.99 10.87
N ILE A 463 0.74 8.89 10.17
CA ILE A 463 -0.29 7.87 10.44
C ILE A 463 0.32 6.46 10.42
N ASN A 464 -0.13 5.59 11.33
CA ASN A 464 0.27 4.20 11.42
C ASN A 464 -0.97 3.30 11.48
N ALA A 465 -1.19 2.50 10.43
CA ALA A 465 -2.34 1.63 10.29
C ALA A 465 -2.32 0.49 11.32
N ALA A 466 -1.15 -0.08 11.62
CA ALA A 466 -1.02 -1.17 12.61
C ALA A 466 -1.48 -0.70 14.00
N LYS A 467 -1.01 0.46 14.47
CA LYS A 467 -1.46 1.07 15.73
C LYS A 467 -2.96 1.36 15.71
N ALA A 468 -3.47 1.82 14.57
CA ALA A 468 -4.88 2.15 14.40
C ALA A 468 -5.79 0.93 14.58
N VAL A 469 -5.37 -0.25 14.15
CA VAL A 469 -6.15 -1.49 14.28
C VAL A 469 -5.74 -2.37 15.47
N GLY A 470 -4.73 -1.95 16.26
CA GLY A 470 -4.28 -2.68 17.44
C GLY A 470 -3.41 -3.91 17.11
N ALA A 471 -2.63 -3.84 16.05
CA ALA A 471 -1.68 -4.87 15.61
C ALA A 471 -0.28 -4.72 16.26
N GLU A 472 -0.19 -4.29 17.51
CA GLU A 472 1.07 -4.12 18.25
C GLU A 472 1.51 -5.42 18.93
#